data_689423bb38245961801a1c4a389251dc
#
_entry.id   689423bb38245961801a1c4a389251dc
#
_cell.length_a   1.000
_cell.length_b   1.000
_cell.length_c   1.000
_cell.angle_alpha   90.00
_cell.angle_beta   90.00
_cell.angle_gamma   90.00
#
_symmetry.space_group_name_H-M   'P 1'
#
loop_
_entity.id
_entity.type
_entity.pdbx_description
1 polymer ?
#
loop_
_entity_poly.entity_id
_entity_poly.type
_entity_poly.pdbx_seq_one_letter_code
_entity_poly.pdbx_strand_id
1 'polypeptide(L)'
;PQTAYTTCVGSTASGLKEEKRMSQLGAFIWGTADVLRGPYKASQYGNVVLPMTILRRLDCVLAEHQAIIGPLVQRFGNNPELLSAQVRRATGLPFYNTSPWTLKSLLGDSKGLEANLKQYVNGFSDNMDVFERFKLADEISTMAEKNILYIVVERFANIDLHPKTVTNAEMGDLYEYLIRTFNESSNEAPGEHFTPRDAIRLLVDLVFEGDDEALSTPGTIRSIYD
;
A
#
# COMPACT_ATOMS: atom_id res chain seq x y z
N PRO A 1 -39.02 -31.35 -7.30
CA PRO A 1 -37.65 -31.44 -7.77
C PRO A 1 -36.79 -30.60 -6.86
N GLN A 2 -35.99 -31.26 -6.03
CA GLN A 2 -35.04 -30.67 -5.16
C GLN A 2 -33.83 -30.22 -5.99
N THR A 3 -33.64 -28.93 -6.11
CA THR A 3 -32.43 -28.35 -6.66
C THR A 3 -31.40 -28.29 -5.53
N ALA A 4 -30.39 -29.13 -5.62
CA ALA A 4 -29.27 -29.17 -4.68
C ALA A 4 -28.43 -27.90 -4.88
N TYR A 5 -28.42 -27.04 -3.86
CA TYR A 5 -27.42 -26.00 -3.74
C TYR A 5 -26.09 -26.66 -3.35
N THR A 6 -25.27 -26.92 -4.35
CA THR A 6 -23.89 -27.35 -4.11
C THR A 6 -23.10 -26.10 -3.74
N THR A 7 -22.93 -25.91 -2.45
CA THR A 7 -21.99 -24.94 -1.89
C THR A 7 -20.59 -25.36 -2.30
N CYS A 8 -20.04 -24.72 -3.35
CA CYS A 8 -18.62 -24.82 -3.67
C CYS A 8 -17.78 -24.07 -2.63
N VAL A 9 -17.65 -24.63 -1.44
CA VAL A 9 -16.56 -24.29 -0.51
C VAL A 9 -15.36 -25.12 -0.93
N GLY A 10 -14.79 -24.78 -2.06
CA GLY A 10 -13.50 -25.31 -2.52
C GLY A 10 -12.39 -24.34 -2.12
N SER A 11 -12.03 -24.31 -0.84
CA SER A 11 -10.74 -23.77 -0.44
C SER A 11 -9.66 -24.66 -1.06
N THR A 12 -9.17 -24.27 -2.24
CA THR A 12 -8.09 -25.00 -2.89
C THR A 12 -6.83 -24.88 -2.05
N ALA A 13 -6.00 -25.92 -2.02
CA ALA A 13 -4.71 -25.91 -1.30
C ALA A 13 -3.81 -24.70 -1.65
N SER A 14 -4.05 -24.08 -2.81
CA SER A 14 -3.44 -22.81 -3.25
C SER A 14 -3.95 -21.63 -2.43
N GLY A 15 -5.25 -21.47 -2.25
CA GLY A 15 -5.85 -20.37 -1.49
C GLY A 15 -5.42 -20.37 0.00
N LEU A 16 -5.34 -21.55 0.63
CA LEU A 16 -4.83 -21.66 2.00
C LEU A 16 -3.36 -21.27 2.13
N LYS A 17 -2.54 -21.54 1.12
CA LYS A 17 -1.12 -21.12 1.11
C LYS A 17 -0.98 -19.61 0.93
N GLU A 18 -1.82 -19.01 0.08
CA GLU A 18 -1.84 -17.56 -0.14
C GLU A 18 -2.29 -16.82 1.12
N GLU A 19 -3.38 -17.24 1.73
CA GLU A 19 -3.87 -16.65 2.98
C GLU A 19 -2.83 -16.74 4.10
N LYS A 20 -2.16 -17.87 4.26
CA LYS A 20 -1.08 -18.05 5.22
C LYS A 20 0.12 -17.14 4.92
N ARG A 21 0.49 -16.98 3.65
CA ARG A 21 1.57 -16.08 3.23
C ARG A 21 1.24 -14.62 3.53
N MET A 22 0.01 -14.19 3.24
CA MET A 22 -0.44 -12.82 3.53
C MET A 22 -0.49 -12.53 5.02
N SER A 23 -0.96 -13.48 5.82
CA SER A 23 -0.93 -13.38 7.28
C SER A 23 0.51 -13.29 7.83
N GLN A 24 1.46 -14.02 7.27
CA GLN A 24 2.87 -13.94 7.65
C GLN A 24 3.49 -12.59 7.28
N LEU A 25 3.19 -12.07 6.08
CA LEU A 25 3.64 -10.76 5.63
C LEU A 25 3.04 -9.64 6.49
N GLY A 26 1.76 -9.72 6.79
CA GLY A 26 1.08 -8.80 7.70
C GLY A 26 1.68 -8.82 9.10
N ALA A 27 1.95 -10.01 9.65
CA ALA A 27 2.60 -10.18 10.95
C ALA A 27 4.04 -9.62 10.95
N PHE A 28 4.78 -9.76 9.84
CA PHE A 28 6.12 -9.18 9.72
C PHE A 28 6.08 -7.65 9.69
N ILE A 29 5.16 -7.07 8.91
CA ILE A 29 4.97 -5.61 8.88
C ILE A 29 4.48 -5.12 10.25
N TRP A 30 3.55 -5.84 10.87
CA TRP A 30 3.12 -5.57 12.24
C TRP A 30 4.26 -5.63 13.24
N GLY A 31 5.21 -6.56 13.07
CA GLY A 31 6.43 -6.63 13.90
C GLY A 31 7.27 -5.34 13.88
N THR A 32 7.10 -4.48 12.84
CA THR A 32 7.71 -3.14 12.84
C THR A 32 7.10 -2.26 13.93
N ALA A 33 5.85 -2.48 14.33
CA ALA A 33 5.22 -1.77 15.44
C ALA A 33 5.94 -2.02 16.77
N ASP A 34 6.66 -3.13 16.93
CA ASP A 34 7.47 -3.36 18.13
C ASP A 34 8.61 -2.33 18.29
N VAL A 35 9.16 -1.82 17.18
CA VAL A 35 10.14 -0.72 17.21
C VAL A 35 9.50 0.60 17.64
N LEU A 36 8.22 0.77 17.33
CA LEU A 36 7.45 1.96 17.69
C LEU A 36 7.01 1.94 19.15
N ARG A 37 7.04 0.76 19.80
CA ARG A 37 6.64 0.59 21.20
C ARG A 37 7.57 1.39 22.13
N GLY A 38 6.98 2.22 22.97
CA GLY A 38 7.67 3.16 23.83
C GLY A 38 7.80 4.55 23.22
N PRO A 39 8.42 4.72 22.05
CA PRO A 39 8.44 6.01 21.33
C PRO A 39 7.06 6.54 20.91
N TYR A 40 6.13 5.65 20.58
CA TYR A 40 4.76 5.98 20.12
C TYR A 40 3.70 5.33 21.01
N LYS A 41 2.52 5.94 21.06
CA LYS A 41 1.31 5.30 21.60
C LYS A 41 0.77 4.29 20.58
N ALA A 42 0.10 3.23 21.04
CA ALA A 42 -0.44 2.19 20.17
C ALA A 42 -1.37 2.74 19.07
N SER A 43 -2.21 3.73 19.40
CA SER A 43 -3.09 4.43 18.43
C SER A 43 -2.34 5.21 17.33
N GLN A 44 -1.06 5.44 17.49
CA GLN A 44 -0.24 6.19 16.52
C GLN A 44 0.57 5.28 15.57
N TYR A 45 0.61 3.95 15.82
CA TYR A 45 1.42 3.04 14.99
C TYR A 45 0.97 3.07 13.52
N GLY A 46 -0.34 3.18 13.28
CA GLY A 46 -0.90 3.29 11.95
C GLY A 46 -0.37 4.47 11.15
N ASN A 47 -0.10 5.61 11.79
CA ASN A 47 0.43 6.81 11.13
C ASN A 47 1.83 6.60 10.51
N VAL A 48 2.57 5.63 11.02
CA VAL A 48 3.90 5.27 10.49
C VAL A 48 3.81 4.06 9.56
N VAL A 49 3.20 2.96 10.03
CA VAL A 49 3.27 1.68 9.32
C VAL A 49 2.46 1.69 8.03
N LEU A 50 1.28 2.32 8.02
CA LEU A 50 0.44 2.35 6.82
C LEU A 50 1.10 3.12 5.66
N PRO A 51 1.54 4.39 5.83
CA PRO A 51 2.20 5.11 4.74
C PRO A 51 3.55 4.50 4.34
N MET A 52 4.31 3.93 5.28
CA MET A 52 5.56 3.24 4.96
C MET A 52 5.32 1.96 4.14
N THR A 53 4.21 1.26 4.36
CA THR A 53 3.81 0.10 3.55
C THR A 53 3.49 0.53 2.11
N ILE A 54 2.75 1.64 1.94
CA ILE A 54 2.48 2.21 0.61
C ILE A 54 3.79 2.65 -0.04
N LEU A 55 4.63 3.39 0.68
CA LEU A 55 5.92 3.87 0.19
C LEU A 55 6.77 2.71 -0.32
N ARG A 56 6.84 1.60 0.42
CA ARG A 56 7.58 0.42 -0.01
C ARG A 56 6.99 -0.23 -1.25
N ARG A 57 5.66 -0.31 -1.37
CA ARG A 57 5.00 -0.81 -2.58
C ARG A 57 5.39 0.02 -3.80
N LEU A 58 5.32 1.35 -3.69
CA LEU A 58 5.68 2.25 -4.78
C LEU A 58 7.17 2.18 -5.11
N ASP A 59 8.05 2.10 -4.11
CA ASP A 59 9.48 1.90 -4.28
C ASP A 59 9.79 0.62 -5.07
N CYS A 60 9.13 -0.49 -4.76
CA CYS A 60 9.28 -1.73 -5.52
C CYS A 60 8.83 -1.59 -6.98
N VAL A 61 7.72 -0.91 -7.23
CA VAL A 61 7.20 -0.67 -8.60
C VAL A 61 8.16 0.21 -9.39
N LEU A 62 8.67 1.30 -8.78
CA LEU A 62 9.56 2.25 -9.46
C LEU A 62 10.95 1.66 -9.72
N ALA A 63 11.41 0.71 -8.92
CA ALA A 63 12.76 0.14 -9.03
C ALA A 63 13.04 -0.43 -10.43
N GLU A 64 12.07 -1.08 -11.07
CA GLU A 64 12.22 -1.63 -12.43
C GLU A 64 12.28 -0.53 -13.51
N HIS A 65 11.81 0.68 -13.21
CA HIS A 65 11.65 1.78 -14.17
C HIS A 65 12.63 2.94 -13.96
N GLN A 66 13.48 2.88 -12.94
CA GLN A 66 14.40 3.98 -12.61
C GLN A 66 15.34 4.35 -13.76
N ALA A 67 15.84 3.35 -14.50
CA ALA A 67 16.71 3.59 -15.66
C ALA A 67 16.00 4.39 -16.79
N ILE A 68 14.67 4.32 -16.87
CA ILE A 68 13.84 5.04 -17.83
C ILE A 68 13.43 6.42 -17.25
N ILE A 69 13.02 6.45 -16.00
CA ILE A 69 12.48 7.65 -15.34
C ILE A 69 13.59 8.69 -15.12
N GLY A 70 14.78 8.28 -14.68
CA GLY A 70 15.87 9.20 -14.36
C GLY A 70 16.22 10.16 -15.51
N PRO A 71 16.49 9.69 -16.74
CA PRO A 71 16.72 10.57 -17.90
C PRO A 71 15.53 11.48 -18.25
N LEU A 72 14.29 11.01 -18.06
CA LEU A 72 13.08 11.81 -18.27
C LEU A 72 12.97 12.95 -17.26
N VAL A 73 13.27 12.67 -15.99
CA VAL A 73 13.32 13.69 -14.92
C VAL A 73 14.37 14.75 -15.23
N GLN A 74 15.57 14.36 -15.67
CA GLN A 74 16.62 15.31 -16.05
C GLN A 74 16.19 16.22 -17.23
N ARG A 75 15.45 15.65 -18.19
CA ARG A 75 15.05 16.37 -19.39
C ARG A 75 13.79 17.22 -19.22
N PHE A 76 12.82 16.75 -18.46
CA PHE A 76 11.48 17.31 -18.37
C PHE A 76 11.06 17.71 -16.95
N GLY A 77 11.95 17.62 -15.97
CA GLY A 77 11.63 17.86 -14.54
C GLY A 77 11.06 19.24 -14.24
N ASN A 78 11.36 20.24 -15.09
CA ASN A 78 10.80 21.60 -14.96
C ASN A 78 9.36 21.72 -15.48
N ASN A 79 8.79 20.67 -16.08
CA ASN A 79 7.42 20.63 -16.57
C ASN A 79 6.73 19.33 -16.12
N PRO A 80 6.04 19.36 -14.97
CA PRO A 80 5.41 18.17 -14.37
C PRO A 80 4.39 17.49 -15.29
N GLU A 81 3.60 18.25 -16.04
CA GLU A 81 2.60 17.71 -16.96
C GLU A 81 3.26 16.91 -18.10
N LEU A 82 4.29 17.50 -18.71
CA LEU A 82 5.03 16.84 -19.78
C LEU A 82 5.80 15.62 -19.26
N LEU A 83 6.41 15.72 -18.08
CA LEU A 83 7.09 14.62 -17.43
C LEU A 83 6.12 13.45 -17.17
N SER A 84 4.96 13.75 -16.61
CA SER A 84 3.91 12.76 -16.33
C SER A 84 3.47 12.03 -17.63
N ALA A 85 3.22 12.79 -18.70
CA ALA A 85 2.87 12.21 -20.00
C ALA A 85 3.96 11.31 -20.57
N GLN A 86 5.24 11.74 -20.50
CA GLN A 86 6.38 10.97 -21.01
C GLN A 86 6.63 9.71 -20.17
N VAL A 87 6.54 9.79 -18.84
CA VAL A 87 6.67 8.61 -17.97
C VAL A 87 5.57 7.61 -18.27
N ARG A 88 4.31 8.05 -18.33
CA ARG A 88 3.17 7.18 -18.65
C ARG A 88 3.34 6.49 -19.99
N ARG A 89 3.82 7.21 -21.01
CA ARG A 89 4.07 6.65 -22.34
C ARG A 89 5.20 5.61 -22.33
N ALA A 90 6.25 5.84 -21.57
CA ALA A 90 7.45 5.00 -21.56
C ALA A 90 7.34 3.78 -20.64
N THR A 91 6.59 3.89 -19.53
CA THR A 91 6.53 2.86 -18.48
C THR A 91 5.13 2.30 -18.24
N GLY A 92 4.09 2.98 -18.72
CA GLY A 92 2.68 2.66 -18.38
C GLY A 92 2.25 3.14 -16.99
N LEU A 93 3.18 3.64 -16.16
CA LEU A 93 2.87 4.06 -14.80
C LEU A 93 2.16 5.42 -14.78
N PRO A 94 1.13 5.59 -13.93
CA PRO A 94 0.45 6.87 -13.75
C PRO A 94 1.18 7.82 -12.78
N PHE A 95 2.31 7.40 -12.19
CA PHE A 95 3.08 8.17 -11.22
C PHE A 95 4.59 7.97 -11.46
N TYR A 96 5.38 8.85 -10.87
CA TYR A 96 6.84 8.81 -10.89
C TYR A 96 7.41 9.39 -9.59
N ASN A 97 8.73 9.31 -9.44
CA ASN A 97 9.46 10.02 -8.40
C ASN A 97 10.64 10.75 -9.04
N THR A 98 10.83 12.01 -8.68
CA THR A 98 11.93 12.86 -9.17
C THR A 98 13.22 12.69 -8.38
N SER A 99 13.15 12.07 -7.21
CA SER A 99 14.30 11.81 -6.34
C SER A 99 15.15 10.66 -6.89
N PRO A 100 16.48 10.71 -6.73
CA PRO A 100 17.37 9.62 -7.12
C PRO A 100 17.36 8.45 -6.10
N TRP A 101 16.68 8.61 -4.97
CA TRP A 101 16.71 7.66 -3.87
C TRP A 101 15.78 6.46 -4.09
N THR A 102 16.15 5.37 -3.45
CA THR A 102 15.28 4.22 -3.14
C THR A 102 15.35 3.98 -1.64
N LEU A 103 14.39 3.28 -1.05
CA LEU A 103 14.45 2.93 0.38
C LEU A 103 15.76 2.19 0.73
N LYS A 104 16.25 1.36 -0.18
CA LYS A 104 17.49 0.62 0.02
C LYS A 104 18.74 1.54 -0.07
N SER A 105 18.77 2.46 -1.02
CA SER A 105 19.91 3.38 -1.17
C SER A 105 20.01 4.41 -0.05
N LEU A 106 18.88 4.79 0.55
CA LEU A 106 18.82 5.69 1.70
C LEU A 106 19.59 5.16 2.92
N LEU A 107 19.66 3.85 3.10
CA LEU A 107 20.39 3.23 4.22
C LEU A 107 21.91 3.43 4.13
N GLY A 108 22.44 3.76 2.95
CA GLY A 108 23.86 4.05 2.74
C GLY A 108 24.33 5.39 3.34
N ASP A 109 23.39 6.32 3.63
CA ASP A 109 23.68 7.61 4.25
C ASP A 109 22.86 7.80 5.54
N SER A 110 23.33 7.21 6.61
CA SER A 110 22.63 7.27 7.90
C SER A 110 22.55 8.70 8.50
N LYS A 111 23.49 9.58 8.15
CA LYS A 111 23.51 10.97 8.64
C LYS A 111 22.53 11.86 7.90
N GLY A 112 22.39 11.64 6.61
CA GLY A 112 21.44 12.36 5.76
C GLY A 112 20.07 11.70 5.66
N LEU A 113 19.83 10.58 6.35
CA LEU A 113 18.65 9.74 6.16
C LEU A 113 17.33 10.50 6.26
N GLU A 114 17.17 11.36 7.27
CA GLU A 114 15.96 12.15 7.47
C GLU A 114 15.68 13.07 6.27
N ALA A 115 16.68 13.87 5.88
CA ALA A 115 16.55 14.82 4.78
C ALA A 115 16.32 14.10 3.44
N ASN A 116 17.06 13.02 3.20
CA ASN A 116 16.98 12.22 1.97
C ASN A 116 15.64 11.48 1.86
N LEU A 117 15.10 10.94 2.97
CA LEU A 117 13.80 10.30 2.98
C LEU A 117 12.67 11.31 2.76
N LYS A 118 12.74 12.50 3.38
CA LYS A 118 11.79 13.59 3.09
C LYS A 118 11.85 14.01 1.62
N GLN A 119 13.06 14.15 1.05
CA GLN A 119 13.23 14.42 -0.37
C GLN A 119 12.61 13.31 -1.23
N TYR A 120 12.78 12.05 -0.84
CA TYR A 120 12.19 10.92 -1.55
C TYR A 120 10.66 10.96 -1.52
N VAL A 121 10.06 11.19 -0.35
CA VAL A 121 8.61 11.30 -0.19
C VAL A 121 8.04 12.48 -0.98
N ASN A 122 8.69 13.64 -0.92
CA ASN A 122 8.26 14.85 -1.64
C ASN A 122 8.56 14.80 -3.15
N GLY A 123 9.34 13.84 -3.61
CA GLY A 123 9.66 13.65 -5.02
C GLY A 123 8.61 12.92 -5.83
N PHE A 124 7.57 12.38 -5.20
CA PHE A 124 6.45 11.76 -5.91
C PHE A 124 5.65 12.80 -6.69
N SER A 125 5.08 12.35 -7.81
CA SER A 125 4.20 13.17 -8.65
C SER A 125 2.95 13.64 -7.89
N ASP A 126 2.39 14.82 -8.24
CA ASP A 126 1.32 15.50 -7.52
C ASP A 126 0.04 14.68 -7.30
N ASN A 127 -0.19 13.67 -8.15
CA ASN A 127 -1.32 12.75 -7.97
C ASN A 127 -1.13 11.70 -6.85
N MET A 128 0.01 11.77 -6.13
CA MET A 128 0.33 10.87 -5.01
C MET A 128 0.31 11.63 -3.68
N ASP A 129 -0.84 12.26 -3.35
CA ASP A 129 -1.07 13.05 -2.13
C ASP A 129 -1.20 12.23 -0.83
N VAL A 130 -1.15 10.91 -0.93
CA VAL A 130 -1.33 9.99 0.21
C VAL A 130 -0.34 10.26 1.35
N PHE A 131 0.91 10.59 1.03
CA PHE A 131 1.93 10.85 2.04
C PHE A 131 1.70 12.16 2.79
N GLU A 132 1.16 13.18 2.12
CA GLU A 132 0.76 14.44 2.73
C GLU A 132 -0.43 14.23 3.66
N ARG A 133 -1.45 13.46 3.24
CA ARG A 133 -2.61 13.12 4.08
C ARG A 133 -2.22 12.38 5.36
N PHE A 134 -1.22 11.49 5.30
CA PHE A 134 -0.67 10.84 6.48
C PHE A 134 0.32 11.69 7.27
N LYS A 135 0.66 12.90 6.79
CA LYS A 135 1.71 13.76 7.37
C LYS A 135 3.03 13.01 7.57
N LEU A 136 3.39 12.18 6.58
CA LEU A 136 4.54 11.29 6.72
C LEU A 136 5.86 12.06 6.97
N ALA A 137 5.99 13.28 6.43
CA ALA A 137 7.15 14.13 6.67
C ALA A 137 7.34 14.49 8.16
N ASP A 138 6.24 14.72 8.90
CA ASP A 138 6.27 15.00 10.34
C ASP A 138 6.64 13.74 11.13
N GLU A 139 6.09 12.58 10.71
CA GLU A 139 6.43 11.30 11.33
C GLU A 139 7.90 10.92 11.10
N ILE A 140 8.48 11.24 9.94
CA ILE A 140 9.91 11.05 9.65
C ILE A 140 10.75 11.87 10.64
N SER A 141 10.41 13.13 10.90
CA SER A 141 11.10 13.96 11.89
C SER A 141 10.98 13.37 13.30
N THR A 142 9.78 12.96 13.68
CA THR A 142 9.51 12.34 14.99
C THR A 142 10.32 11.05 15.18
N MET A 143 10.41 10.22 14.15
CA MET A 143 11.23 9.00 14.18
C MET A 143 12.72 9.31 14.28
N ALA A 144 13.20 10.37 13.62
CA ALA A 144 14.59 10.81 13.70
C ALA A 144 14.94 11.31 15.10
N GLU A 145 14.11 12.17 15.70
CA GLU A 145 14.27 12.67 17.08
C GLU A 145 14.31 11.52 18.10
N LYS A 146 13.53 10.47 17.88
CA LYS A 146 13.45 9.29 18.73
C LYS A 146 14.51 8.23 18.42
N ASN A 147 15.41 8.49 17.46
CA ASN A 147 16.49 7.60 17.02
C ASN A 147 16.03 6.22 16.52
N ILE A 148 14.85 6.13 15.96
CA ILE A 148 14.29 4.87 15.41
C ILE A 148 14.13 4.89 13.88
N LEU A 149 14.37 6.05 13.23
CA LEU A 149 14.15 6.20 11.78
C LEU A 149 14.91 5.15 10.97
N TYR A 150 16.20 4.95 11.26
CA TYR A 150 17.04 4.00 10.52
C TYR A 150 16.48 2.58 10.56
N ILE A 151 16.13 2.09 11.74
CA ILE A 151 15.63 0.71 11.91
C ILE A 151 14.25 0.51 11.27
N VAL A 152 13.40 1.55 11.26
CA VAL A 152 12.10 1.51 10.57
C VAL A 152 12.32 1.44 9.06
N VAL A 153 13.15 2.32 8.49
CA VAL A 153 13.46 2.32 7.06
C VAL A 153 14.12 1.01 6.63
N GLU A 154 15.06 0.49 7.42
CA GLU A 154 15.72 -0.80 7.16
C GLU A 154 14.71 -1.95 7.09
N ARG A 155 13.79 -2.04 8.03
CA ARG A 155 12.75 -3.08 8.03
C ARG A 155 11.90 -3.02 6.76
N PHE A 156 11.43 -1.82 6.39
CA PHE A 156 10.63 -1.68 5.17
C PHE A 156 11.44 -1.91 3.90
N ALA A 157 12.69 -1.48 3.82
CA ALA A 157 13.56 -1.71 2.67
C ALA A 157 13.79 -3.21 2.36
N ASN A 158 13.69 -4.06 3.39
CA ASN A 158 13.88 -5.51 3.27
C ASN A 158 12.58 -6.30 2.99
N ILE A 159 11.41 -5.65 2.96
CA ILE A 159 10.16 -6.31 2.58
C ILE A 159 10.02 -6.31 1.05
N ASP A 160 9.66 -7.44 0.47
CA ASP A 160 9.31 -7.51 -0.95
C ASP A 160 7.80 -7.32 -1.13
N LEU A 161 7.40 -6.13 -1.59
CA LEU A 161 6.04 -5.79 -1.98
C LEU A 161 5.90 -5.57 -3.49
N HIS A 162 6.78 -6.20 -4.30
CA HIS A 162 6.72 -6.07 -5.74
C HIS A 162 5.43 -6.69 -6.32
N PRO A 163 4.80 -6.12 -7.38
CA PRO A 163 3.56 -6.65 -7.98
C PRO A 163 3.63 -8.11 -8.44
N LYS A 164 4.82 -8.60 -8.79
CA LYS A 164 5.04 -10.01 -9.16
C LYS A 164 5.02 -10.95 -7.96
N THR A 165 5.33 -10.44 -6.77
CA THR A 165 5.36 -11.22 -5.52
C THR A 165 4.07 -11.07 -4.74
N VAL A 166 3.53 -9.87 -4.69
CA VAL A 166 2.27 -9.52 -4.01
C VAL A 166 1.37 -8.80 -5.02
N THR A 167 0.30 -9.44 -5.45
CA THR A 167 -0.66 -8.86 -6.40
C THR A 167 -1.38 -7.64 -5.81
N ASN A 168 -2.09 -6.88 -6.64
CA ASN A 168 -2.86 -5.73 -6.13
C ASN A 168 -4.01 -6.16 -5.21
N ALA A 169 -4.64 -7.31 -5.48
CA ALA A 169 -5.68 -7.87 -4.61
C ALA A 169 -5.10 -8.24 -3.23
N GLU A 170 -4.00 -8.99 -3.22
CA GLU A 170 -3.29 -9.34 -1.99
C GLU A 170 -2.78 -8.11 -1.23
N MET A 171 -2.36 -7.06 -1.94
CA MET A 171 -1.98 -5.80 -1.31
C MET A 171 -3.16 -5.12 -0.61
N GLY A 172 -4.35 -5.20 -1.20
CA GLY A 172 -5.61 -4.76 -0.59
C GLY A 172 -5.91 -5.52 0.70
N ASP A 173 -5.82 -6.85 0.66
CA ASP A 173 -6.05 -7.74 1.82
C ASP A 173 -5.03 -7.48 2.95
N LEU A 174 -3.76 -7.27 2.58
CA LEU A 174 -2.71 -6.90 3.52
C LEU A 174 -3.01 -5.58 4.22
N TYR A 175 -3.39 -4.57 3.45
CA TYR A 175 -3.68 -3.25 3.98
C TYR A 175 -4.90 -3.25 4.91
N GLU A 176 -5.94 -3.99 4.54
CA GLU A 176 -7.11 -4.22 5.39
C GLU A 176 -6.74 -4.93 6.71
N TYR A 177 -5.91 -5.97 6.63
CA TYR A 177 -5.40 -6.66 7.81
C TYR A 177 -4.66 -5.70 8.75
N LEU A 178 -3.81 -4.82 8.21
CA LEU A 178 -3.07 -3.84 9.01
C LEU A 178 -4.01 -2.84 9.68
N ILE A 179 -4.97 -2.26 8.94
CA ILE A 179 -5.95 -1.32 9.50
C ILE A 179 -6.72 -1.98 10.65
N ARG A 180 -7.23 -3.20 10.45
CA ARG A 180 -7.95 -3.93 11.50
C ARG A 180 -7.09 -4.15 12.74
N THR A 181 -5.85 -4.61 12.56
CA THR A 181 -4.93 -4.88 13.67
C THR A 181 -4.57 -3.62 14.45
N PHE A 182 -4.42 -2.47 13.77
CA PHE A 182 -4.17 -1.18 14.44
C PHE A 182 -5.39 -0.73 15.24
N ASN A 183 -6.59 -0.84 14.69
CA ASN A 183 -7.83 -0.46 15.39
C ASN A 183 -8.06 -1.33 16.63
N GLU A 184 -7.85 -2.65 16.53
CA GLU A 184 -7.92 -3.57 17.67
C GLU A 184 -6.90 -3.21 18.77
N SER A 185 -5.69 -2.79 18.39
CA SER A 185 -4.63 -2.42 19.33
C SER A 185 -4.85 -1.07 20.02
N SER A 186 -5.62 -0.15 19.41
CA SER A 186 -5.92 1.17 19.95
C SER A 186 -7.14 1.21 20.86
N ASN A 187 -7.84 0.09 21.07
CA ASN A 187 -9.15 0.00 21.75
C ASN A 187 -10.25 0.87 21.10
N GLU A 188 -10.08 1.25 19.84
CA GLU A 188 -11.13 1.90 19.06
C GLU A 188 -12.15 0.84 18.62
N ALA A 189 -13.43 1.21 18.58
CA ALA A 189 -14.48 0.27 18.20
C ALA A 189 -14.28 -0.18 16.73
N PRO A 190 -14.04 -1.46 16.44
CA PRO A 190 -13.72 -1.94 15.09
C PRO A 190 -14.77 -1.58 14.05
N GLY A 191 -16.03 -1.39 14.47
CA GLY A 191 -17.15 -1.06 13.59
C GLY A 191 -17.18 0.38 13.05
N GLU A 192 -16.35 1.29 13.59
CA GLU A 192 -16.31 2.69 13.12
C GLU A 192 -15.46 2.87 11.85
N HIS A 193 -14.53 1.95 11.59
CA HIS A 193 -13.55 2.09 10.51
C HIS A 193 -13.56 0.94 9.51
N PHE A 194 -14.40 -0.08 9.73
CA PHE A 194 -14.34 -1.29 8.92
C PHE A 194 -15.70 -1.97 8.83
N THR A 195 -16.17 -2.19 7.59
CA THR A 195 -17.34 -3.02 7.32
C THR A 195 -16.89 -4.47 7.12
N PRO A 196 -17.40 -5.45 7.91
CA PRO A 196 -17.03 -6.86 7.74
C PRO A 196 -17.25 -7.35 6.31
N ARG A 197 -16.28 -8.07 5.75
CA ARG A 197 -16.36 -8.58 4.36
C ARG A 197 -17.58 -9.45 4.10
N ASP A 198 -18.03 -10.21 5.11
CA ASP A 198 -19.23 -11.04 4.98
C ASP A 198 -20.49 -10.19 4.77
N ALA A 199 -20.58 -9.04 5.45
CA ALA A 199 -21.66 -8.08 5.23
C ALA A 199 -21.56 -7.46 3.82
N ILE A 200 -20.35 -7.09 3.39
CA ILE A 200 -20.13 -6.55 2.03
C ILE A 200 -20.52 -7.59 0.98
N ARG A 201 -20.10 -8.85 1.12
CA ARG A 201 -20.47 -9.92 0.19
C ARG A 201 -21.97 -10.11 0.12
N LEU A 202 -22.63 -10.18 1.27
CA LEU A 202 -24.09 -10.29 1.32
C LEU A 202 -24.77 -9.10 0.62
N LEU A 203 -24.31 -7.88 0.83
CA LEU A 203 -24.84 -6.69 0.17
C LEU A 203 -24.63 -6.75 -1.35
N VAL A 204 -23.45 -7.14 -1.80
CA VAL A 204 -23.12 -7.31 -3.22
C VAL A 204 -24.01 -8.37 -3.84
N ASP A 205 -24.16 -9.54 -3.21
CA ASP A 205 -25.00 -10.63 -3.69
C ASP A 205 -26.47 -10.17 -3.81
N LEU A 206 -26.98 -9.45 -2.80
CA LEU A 206 -28.36 -8.93 -2.83
C LEU A 206 -28.57 -7.84 -3.88
N VAL A 207 -27.60 -6.92 -4.07
CA VAL A 207 -27.70 -5.83 -5.04
C VAL A 207 -27.66 -6.34 -6.47
N PHE A 208 -26.88 -7.39 -6.71
CA PHE A 208 -26.70 -7.95 -8.06
C PHE A 208 -27.51 -9.23 -8.31
N GLU A 209 -28.36 -9.64 -7.36
CA GLU A 209 -29.22 -10.80 -7.54
C GLU A 209 -30.09 -10.62 -8.81
N GLY A 210 -29.95 -11.52 -9.76
CA GLY A 210 -30.67 -11.50 -11.03
C GLY A 210 -30.02 -10.70 -12.17
N ASP A 211 -28.89 -10.01 -11.91
CA ASP A 211 -28.16 -9.23 -12.93
C ASP A 211 -26.93 -9.99 -13.53
N ASP A 212 -26.73 -11.26 -13.19
CA ASP A 212 -25.58 -12.07 -13.58
C ASP A 212 -25.31 -12.09 -15.10
N GLU A 213 -26.36 -12.23 -15.90
CA GLU A 213 -26.28 -12.25 -17.37
C GLU A 213 -25.82 -10.88 -17.90
N ALA A 214 -26.39 -9.80 -17.37
CA ALA A 214 -26.06 -8.45 -17.77
C ALA A 214 -24.61 -8.09 -17.38
N LEU A 215 -24.18 -8.44 -16.16
CA LEU A 215 -22.82 -8.18 -15.66
C LEU A 215 -21.76 -9.00 -16.40
N SER A 216 -22.10 -10.17 -16.90
CA SER A 216 -21.21 -11.02 -17.69
C SER A 216 -21.09 -10.58 -19.16
N THR A 217 -21.91 -9.63 -19.61
CA THR A 217 -21.91 -9.14 -20.98
C THR A 217 -20.82 -8.09 -21.19
N PRO A 218 -19.86 -8.27 -22.13
CA PRO A 218 -18.83 -7.29 -22.42
C PRO A 218 -19.41 -5.92 -22.80
N GLY A 219 -18.88 -4.85 -22.22
CA GLY A 219 -19.32 -3.47 -22.49
C GLY A 219 -20.51 -3.00 -21.65
N THR A 220 -21.06 -3.83 -20.77
CA THR A 220 -22.11 -3.40 -19.84
C THR A 220 -21.55 -2.40 -18.83
N ILE A 221 -22.22 -1.25 -18.68
CA ILE A 221 -21.89 -0.22 -17.68
C ILE A 221 -23.01 -0.19 -16.66
N ARG A 222 -22.65 -0.29 -15.40
CA ARG A 222 -23.55 -0.11 -14.24
C ARG A 222 -22.99 1.00 -13.35
N SER A 223 -23.87 1.87 -12.85
CA SER A 223 -23.51 2.89 -11.88
C SER A 223 -23.97 2.44 -10.51
N ILE A 224 -23.07 2.52 -9.54
CA ILE A 224 -23.36 2.27 -8.13
C ILE A 224 -23.27 3.60 -7.43
N TYR A 225 -24.25 3.89 -6.59
CA TYR A 225 -24.26 5.05 -5.71
C TYR A 225 -24.18 4.55 -4.28
N ASP A 226 -23.13 5.00 -3.56
CA ASP A 226 -22.88 4.71 -2.15
C ASP A 226 -23.12 5.98 -1.31
#